data_78d7682d482399f347511b463d1e360f
#
_entry.id   78d7682d482399f347511b463d1e360f
#
_cell.length_a   1.000
_cell.length_b   1.000
_cell.length_c   1.000
_cell.angle_alpha   90.00
_cell.angle_beta   90.00
_cell.angle_gamma   90.00
#
_symmetry.space_group_name_H-M   'P 1'
#
loop_
_entity.id
_entity.type
_entity.pdbx_description
1 polymer ?
#
loop_
_entity_poly.entity_id
_entity_poly.type
_entity_poly.pdbx_seq_one_letter_code
_entity_poly.pdbx_strand_id
1 'polypeptide(L)'
;GRPVAVLQLAHGMCGSKERLLPFMEYMAGMGVACYANDHRGHGQSVRTEDDLGYMYGAGEKGIVDDMKLLSSHIKEEYEGIPLFLLGHSMGSMAVRAYLKKYQEMIDGVILCGSPGYSPAAPLGYALSSFLCSCGLGRKRAAIIQNHTSRMYNRPFASEGHQAWTCSDPAVRKSFAGNPRHNFIMTFDGSKALLGLMLQAYSSERGRKADDGLRILFLSGEDDPCMGGAAGLDKAVAVMHESGYRRISVKIYPAMRHEVLNEIGKERVWRDIADFMGL
;
A
#
# COMPACT_ATOMS: atom_id res chain seq x y z
N GLY A 1 -28.22 6.68 6.50
CA GLY A 1 -27.81 7.51 7.64
C GLY A 1 -26.43 8.10 7.39
N ARG A 2 -25.99 9.02 8.22
CA ARG A 2 -24.63 9.57 8.16
C ARG A 2 -23.65 8.49 8.65
N PRO A 3 -22.49 8.26 8.01
CA PRO A 3 -21.54 7.23 8.45
C PRO A 3 -20.92 7.61 9.80
N VAL A 4 -20.50 6.59 10.57
CA VAL A 4 -19.82 6.79 11.86
C VAL A 4 -18.33 7.14 11.69
N ALA A 5 -17.73 6.74 10.58
CA ALA A 5 -16.38 7.05 10.17
C ALA A 5 -16.26 6.94 8.65
N VAL A 6 -15.21 7.51 8.08
CA VAL A 6 -14.83 7.29 6.68
C VAL A 6 -13.48 6.59 6.62
N LEU A 7 -13.33 5.63 5.71
CA LEU A 7 -12.10 4.91 5.46
C LEU A 7 -11.69 5.09 4.00
N GLN A 8 -10.56 5.78 3.78
CA GLN A 8 -9.91 5.86 2.48
C GLN A 8 -8.87 4.74 2.36
N LEU A 9 -8.86 4.02 1.23
CA LEU A 9 -8.00 2.87 1.01
C LEU A 9 -7.09 3.06 -0.20
N ALA A 10 -5.82 2.70 -0.02
CA ALA A 10 -4.77 2.72 -1.04
C ALA A 10 -4.24 1.31 -1.28
N HIS A 11 -4.46 0.76 -2.50
CA HIS A 11 -4.09 -0.61 -2.87
C HIS A 11 -2.59 -0.79 -3.14
N GLY A 12 -2.14 -2.04 -3.26
CA GLY A 12 -0.76 -2.43 -3.54
C GLY A 12 -0.39 -2.37 -5.03
N MET A 13 0.92 -2.54 -5.31
CA MET A 13 1.49 -2.63 -6.66
C MET A 13 0.81 -3.74 -7.47
N CYS A 14 0.57 -3.46 -8.76
CA CYS A 14 -0.03 -4.41 -9.71
C CYS A 14 -1.37 -5.00 -9.25
N GLY A 15 -2.09 -4.26 -8.40
CA GLY A 15 -3.45 -4.55 -7.95
C GLY A 15 -4.43 -3.49 -8.41
N SER A 16 -5.62 -3.52 -7.81
CA SER A 16 -6.68 -2.54 -8.02
C SER A 16 -7.57 -2.43 -6.78
N LYS A 17 -8.46 -1.45 -6.76
CA LYS A 17 -9.45 -1.28 -5.68
C LYS A 17 -10.37 -2.50 -5.49
N GLU A 18 -10.63 -3.27 -6.56
CA GLU A 18 -11.47 -4.47 -6.50
C GLU A 18 -10.95 -5.51 -5.50
N ARG A 19 -9.63 -5.56 -5.25
CA ARG A 19 -9.04 -6.46 -4.23
C ARG A 19 -9.44 -6.10 -2.80
N LEU A 20 -9.91 -4.90 -2.58
CA LEU A 20 -10.30 -4.37 -1.27
C LEU A 20 -11.81 -4.46 -1.02
N LEU A 21 -12.62 -4.78 -2.06
CA LEU A 21 -14.08 -4.78 -1.98
C LEU A 21 -14.64 -5.64 -0.84
N PRO A 22 -14.20 -6.91 -0.62
CA PRO A 22 -14.76 -7.71 0.47
C PRO A 22 -14.55 -7.07 1.85
N PHE A 23 -13.40 -6.45 2.06
CA PHE A 23 -13.13 -5.71 3.29
C PHE A 23 -13.96 -4.42 3.38
N MET A 24 -14.10 -3.68 2.29
CA MET A 24 -14.94 -2.47 2.24
C MET A 24 -16.41 -2.79 2.53
N GLU A 25 -16.93 -3.90 2.01
CA GLU A 25 -18.30 -4.38 2.28
C GLU A 25 -18.50 -4.71 3.77
N TYR A 26 -17.51 -5.36 4.39
CA TYR A 26 -17.53 -5.63 5.82
C TYR A 26 -17.59 -4.33 6.63
N MET A 27 -16.72 -3.35 6.33
CA MET A 27 -16.68 -2.06 7.02
C MET A 27 -17.97 -1.25 6.76
N ALA A 28 -18.54 -1.32 5.57
CA ALA A 28 -19.80 -0.67 5.25
C ALA A 28 -20.97 -1.25 6.08
N GLY A 29 -20.96 -2.57 6.34
CA GLY A 29 -21.89 -3.22 7.26
C GLY A 29 -21.83 -2.69 8.70
N MET A 30 -20.71 -2.08 9.09
CA MET A 30 -20.49 -1.43 10.39
C MET A 30 -20.76 0.09 10.36
N GLY A 31 -21.30 0.61 9.25
CA GLY A 31 -21.65 2.03 9.12
C GLY A 31 -20.49 2.93 8.68
N VAL A 32 -19.41 2.36 8.15
CA VAL A 32 -18.26 3.10 7.62
C VAL A 32 -18.45 3.41 6.14
N ALA A 33 -18.27 4.65 5.71
CA ALA A 33 -18.18 4.98 4.29
C ALA A 33 -16.76 4.66 3.79
N CYS A 34 -16.64 3.82 2.77
CA CYS A 34 -15.36 3.37 2.25
C CYS A 34 -15.08 3.95 0.87
N TYR A 35 -13.89 4.54 0.69
CA TYR A 35 -13.44 5.15 -0.56
C TYR A 35 -12.12 4.51 -1.02
N ALA A 36 -12.08 4.07 -2.25
CA ALA A 36 -10.85 3.56 -2.88
C ALA A 36 -10.79 4.02 -4.34
N ASN A 37 -9.66 4.57 -4.74
CA ASN A 37 -9.35 4.80 -6.16
C ASN A 37 -8.32 3.78 -6.65
N ASP A 38 -8.32 3.49 -7.94
CA ASP A 38 -7.16 2.88 -8.56
C ASP A 38 -6.06 3.94 -8.68
N HIS A 39 -4.86 3.61 -8.21
CA HIS A 39 -3.71 4.46 -8.44
C HIS A 39 -3.48 4.66 -9.94
N ARG A 40 -2.88 5.80 -10.34
CA ARG A 40 -2.50 6.00 -11.74
C ARG A 40 -1.68 4.82 -12.26
N GLY A 41 -1.90 4.42 -13.50
CA GLY A 41 -1.27 3.24 -14.07
C GLY A 41 -1.78 1.90 -13.55
N HIS A 42 -2.90 1.88 -12.81
CA HIS A 42 -3.50 0.67 -12.25
C HIS A 42 -5.02 0.62 -12.53
N GLY A 43 -5.58 -0.57 -12.50
CA GLY A 43 -7.02 -0.82 -12.58
C GLY A 43 -7.69 -0.08 -13.74
N GLN A 44 -8.65 0.79 -13.42
CA GLN A 44 -9.36 1.64 -14.38
C GLN A 44 -8.72 3.03 -14.56
N SER A 45 -7.69 3.37 -13.78
CA SER A 45 -6.96 4.64 -13.88
C SER A 45 -5.85 4.58 -14.92
N VAL A 46 -6.16 4.01 -16.09
CA VAL A 46 -5.30 3.93 -17.28
C VAL A 46 -6.06 4.45 -18.50
N ARG A 47 -5.36 5.00 -19.48
CA ARG A 47 -5.96 5.43 -20.74
C ARG A 47 -6.22 4.23 -21.67
N THR A 48 -5.29 3.28 -21.66
CA THR A 48 -5.37 2.02 -22.39
C THR A 48 -4.77 0.91 -21.51
N GLU A 49 -5.04 -0.35 -21.79
CA GLU A 49 -4.47 -1.48 -21.05
C GLU A 49 -2.93 -1.56 -21.17
N ASP A 50 -2.36 -1.04 -22.26
CA ASP A 50 -0.92 -0.93 -22.44
C ASP A 50 -0.26 0.04 -21.45
N ASP A 51 -1.03 0.93 -20.84
CA ASP A 51 -0.55 1.87 -19.83
C ASP A 51 -0.48 1.27 -18.42
N LEU A 52 -0.95 0.04 -18.20
CA LEU A 52 -0.80 -0.61 -16.90
C LEU A 52 0.67 -0.57 -16.45
N GLY A 53 0.90 -0.08 -15.24
CA GLY A 53 2.23 0.10 -14.65
C GLY A 53 2.97 1.37 -15.08
N TYR A 54 2.34 2.25 -15.88
CA TYR A 54 2.89 3.54 -16.27
C TYR A 54 2.25 4.68 -15.48
N MET A 55 3.05 5.45 -14.73
CA MET A 55 2.57 6.52 -13.82
C MET A 55 2.45 7.89 -14.51
N TYR A 56 2.49 7.93 -15.84
CA TYR A 56 2.39 9.14 -16.66
C TYR A 56 3.41 10.23 -16.31
N GLY A 57 4.60 9.83 -15.89
CA GLY A 57 5.70 10.72 -15.53
C GLY A 57 5.53 11.45 -14.20
N ALA A 58 4.43 11.21 -13.48
CA ALA A 58 4.14 11.93 -12.23
C ALA A 58 4.89 11.38 -10.99
N GLY A 59 5.45 10.17 -11.13
CA GLY A 59 6.22 9.53 -10.07
C GLY A 59 5.42 9.30 -8.78
N GLU A 60 6.14 9.16 -7.69
CA GLU A 60 5.58 8.98 -6.33
C GLU A 60 4.75 10.18 -5.86
N LYS A 61 5.15 11.37 -6.26
CA LYS A 61 4.41 12.61 -5.93
C LYS A 61 2.99 12.55 -6.47
N GLY A 62 2.80 12.07 -7.71
CA GLY A 62 1.48 11.98 -8.32
C GLY A 62 0.54 11.04 -7.56
N ILE A 63 1.04 9.91 -7.04
CA ILE A 63 0.24 8.98 -6.21
C ILE A 63 -0.22 9.68 -4.93
N VAL A 64 0.67 10.39 -4.25
CA VAL A 64 0.36 11.12 -3.00
C VAL A 64 -0.62 12.26 -3.25
N ASP A 65 -0.45 13.00 -4.34
CA ASP A 65 -1.34 14.11 -4.70
C ASP A 65 -2.76 13.60 -5.07
N ASP A 66 -2.87 12.47 -5.77
CA ASP A 66 -4.18 11.83 -6.05
C ASP A 66 -4.87 11.39 -4.75
N MET A 67 -4.14 10.81 -3.81
CA MET A 67 -4.68 10.44 -2.50
C MET A 67 -5.19 11.68 -1.74
N LYS A 68 -4.44 12.79 -1.77
CA LYS A 68 -4.84 14.07 -1.16
C LYS A 68 -6.11 14.63 -1.80
N LEU A 69 -6.22 14.56 -3.12
CA LEU A 69 -7.42 15.00 -3.83
C LEU A 69 -8.67 14.24 -3.35
N LEU A 70 -8.57 12.91 -3.24
CA LEU A 70 -9.65 12.07 -2.70
C LEU A 70 -9.96 12.42 -1.23
N SER A 71 -8.93 12.58 -0.38
CA SER A 71 -9.13 12.99 1.02
C SER A 71 -9.84 14.34 1.12
N SER A 72 -9.54 15.28 0.23
CA SER A 72 -10.20 16.60 0.21
C SER A 72 -11.67 16.48 -0.13
N HIS A 73 -12.01 15.70 -1.15
CA HIS A 73 -13.39 15.42 -1.54
C HIS A 73 -14.18 14.75 -0.38
N ILE A 74 -13.57 13.77 0.27
CA ILE A 74 -14.17 13.10 1.44
C ILE A 74 -14.45 14.09 2.57
N LYS A 75 -13.48 14.96 2.89
CA LYS A 75 -13.63 15.95 3.97
C LYS A 75 -14.74 17.00 3.67
N GLU A 76 -14.92 17.33 2.40
CA GLU A 76 -16.02 18.21 1.95
C GLU A 76 -17.39 17.49 2.06
N GLU A 77 -17.47 16.21 1.69
CA GLU A 77 -18.70 15.43 1.72
C GLU A 77 -19.11 15.04 3.16
N TYR A 78 -18.11 14.74 4.01
CA TYR A 78 -18.32 14.23 5.37
C TYR A 78 -17.69 15.14 6.43
N GLU A 79 -18.05 16.42 6.42
CA GLU A 79 -17.55 17.37 7.42
C GLU A 79 -17.83 16.90 8.86
N GLY A 80 -16.78 16.91 9.69
CA GLY A 80 -16.83 16.51 11.09
C GLY A 80 -16.87 15.00 11.35
N ILE A 81 -16.83 14.15 10.30
CA ILE A 81 -16.70 12.70 10.44
C ILE A 81 -15.20 12.32 10.41
N PRO A 82 -14.74 11.45 11.34
CA PRO A 82 -13.33 11.05 11.34
C PRO A 82 -12.96 10.29 10.07
N LEU A 83 -11.80 10.66 9.48
CA LEU A 83 -11.23 10.06 8.27
C LEU A 83 -10.02 9.20 8.63
N PHE A 84 -10.11 7.92 8.36
CA PHE A 84 -9.00 6.96 8.47
C PHE A 84 -8.39 6.69 7.10
N LEU A 85 -7.07 6.44 7.07
CA LEU A 85 -6.34 6.14 5.84
C LEU A 85 -5.66 4.78 5.97
N LEU A 86 -6.06 3.82 5.12
CA LEU A 86 -5.47 2.50 5.05
C LEU A 86 -4.63 2.38 3.79
N GLY A 87 -3.40 1.86 3.92
CA GLY A 87 -2.55 1.49 2.79
C GLY A 87 -2.09 0.05 2.87
N HIS A 88 -2.19 -0.67 1.74
CA HIS A 88 -1.65 -2.03 1.61
C HIS A 88 -0.41 -2.02 0.71
N SER A 89 0.68 -2.66 1.15
CA SER A 89 1.89 -2.84 0.35
C SER A 89 2.45 -1.50 -0.19
N MET A 90 2.54 -1.31 -1.51
CA MET A 90 2.88 -0.01 -2.12
C MET A 90 2.01 1.12 -1.54
N GLY A 91 0.72 0.88 -1.34
CA GLY A 91 -0.19 1.84 -0.71
C GLY A 91 0.22 2.23 0.70
N SER A 92 0.81 1.31 1.49
CA SER A 92 1.33 1.63 2.83
C SER A 92 2.52 2.58 2.78
N MET A 93 3.38 2.46 1.78
CA MET A 93 4.47 3.41 1.55
C MET A 93 3.92 4.77 1.07
N ALA A 94 2.90 4.76 0.21
CA ALA A 94 2.22 5.98 -0.24
C ALA A 94 1.56 6.72 0.94
N VAL A 95 0.91 6.01 1.87
CA VAL A 95 0.36 6.58 3.11
C VAL A 95 1.44 7.19 3.96
N ARG A 96 2.58 6.52 4.17
CA ARG A 96 3.71 7.07 4.93
C ARG A 96 4.29 8.34 4.28
N ALA A 97 4.36 8.37 2.94
CA ALA A 97 4.75 9.57 2.19
C ALA A 97 3.70 10.70 2.30
N TYR A 98 2.41 10.34 2.25
CA TYR A 98 1.27 11.26 2.43
C TYR A 98 1.32 11.98 3.79
N LEU A 99 1.57 11.24 4.87
CA LEU A 99 1.64 11.79 6.22
C LEU A 99 2.68 12.90 6.39
N LYS A 100 3.73 12.90 5.59
CA LYS A 100 4.76 13.95 5.64
C LYS A 100 4.23 15.34 5.29
N LYS A 101 3.12 15.40 4.55
CA LYS A 101 2.55 16.64 4.01
C LYS A 101 1.14 16.94 4.51
N TYR A 102 0.33 15.89 4.73
CA TYR A 102 -1.13 16.02 4.86
C TYR A 102 -1.68 15.28 6.08
N GLN A 103 -0.87 15.03 7.11
CA GLN A 103 -1.28 14.28 8.32
C GLN A 103 -2.50 14.89 9.02
N GLU A 104 -2.70 16.22 8.93
CA GLU A 104 -3.82 16.95 9.56
C GLU A 104 -5.19 16.63 8.94
N MET A 105 -5.20 15.94 7.81
CA MET A 105 -6.44 15.50 7.18
C MET A 105 -6.96 14.19 7.75
N ILE A 106 -6.14 13.48 8.57
CA ILE A 106 -6.36 12.07 8.90
C ILE A 106 -6.42 11.89 10.43
N ASP A 107 -7.41 11.14 10.90
CA ASP A 107 -7.64 10.87 12.33
C ASP A 107 -7.03 9.54 12.80
N GLY A 108 -6.63 8.68 11.88
CA GLY A 108 -5.91 7.44 12.16
C GLY A 108 -5.40 6.75 10.90
N VAL A 109 -4.38 5.93 11.05
CA VAL A 109 -3.66 5.29 9.92
C VAL A 109 -3.53 3.79 10.14
N ILE A 110 -3.77 3.02 9.08
CA ILE A 110 -3.60 1.57 9.05
C ILE A 110 -2.64 1.20 7.91
N LEU A 111 -1.58 0.49 8.23
CA LEU A 111 -0.51 0.09 7.31
C LEU A 111 -0.44 -1.44 7.23
N CYS A 112 -1.02 -2.01 6.17
CA CYS A 112 -1.09 -3.46 5.95
C CYS A 112 0.04 -3.94 5.04
N GLY A 113 0.73 -5.03 5.41
CA GLY A 113 1.77 -5.64 4.57
C GLY A 113 2.85 -4.64 4.14
N SER A 114 3.31 -3.80 5.06
CA SER A 114 4.27 -2.73 4.73
C SER A 114 5.62 -3.32 4.31
N PRO A 115 6.11 -3.03 3.07
CA PRO A 115 7.37 -3.58 2.59
C PRO A 115 8.56 -3.14 3.45
N GLY A 116 9.47 -4.07 3.73
CA GLY A 116 10.78 -3.77 4.33
C GLY A 116 11.65 -2.92 3.41
N TYR A 117 12.58 -2.17 4.00
CA TYR A 117 13.52 -1.36 3.21
C TYR A 117 14.48 -2.22 2.38
N SER A 118 14.57 -1.92 1.09
CA SER A 118 15.57 -2.52 0.21
C SER A 118 16.81 -1.61 0.11
N PRO A 119 18.01 -2.08 0.50
CA PRO A 119 19.24 -1.31 0.31
C PRO A 119 19.54 -0.99 -1.17
N ALA A 120 18.98 -1.75 -2.10
CA ALA A 120 19.10 -1.52 -3.53
C ALA A 120 18.17 -0.40 -4.06
N ALA A 121 17.22 0.09 -3.24
CA ALA A 121 16.23 1.07 -3.66
C ALA A 121 16.85 2.39 -4.22
N PRO A 122 17.89 2.99 -3.62
CA PRO A 122 18.49 4.21 -4.16
C PRO A 122 19.08 3.99 -5.56
N LEU A 123 19.80 2.88 -5.76
CA LEU A 123 20.37 2.54 -7.06
C LEU A 123 19.30 2.24 -8.11
N GLY A 124 18.28 1.47 -7.73
CA GLY A 124 17.14 1.17 -8.60
C GLY A 124 16.36 2.43 -8.99
N TYR A 125 16.18 3.37 -8.07
CA TYR A 125 15.56 4.66 -8.34
C TYR A 125 16.37 5.50 -9.32
N ALA A 126 17.70 5.59 -9.11
CA ALA A 126 18.61 6.33 -10.00
C ALA A 126 18.62 5.73 -11.41
N LEU A 127 18.71 4.39 -11.53
CA LEU A 127 18.66 3.68 -12.79
C LEU A 127 17.32 3.91 -13.52
N SER A 128 16.20 3.73 -12.82
CA SER A 128 14.87 3.95 -13.41
C SER A 128 14.70 5.41 -13.84
N SER A 129 15.21 6.37 -13.05
CA SER A 129 15.18 7.81 -13.40
C SER A 129 16.00 8.10 -14.66
N PHE A 130 17.20 7.54 -14.77
CA PHE A 130 18.05 7.65 -15.96
C PHE A 130 17.37 7.07 -17.20
N LEU A 131 16.80 5.86 -17.10
CA LEU A 131 16.08 5.24 -18.21
C LEU A 131 14.85 6.05 -18.64
N CYS A 132 14.14 6.66 -17.68
CA CYS A 132 13.06 7.58 -17.99
C CYS A 132 13.54 8.82 -18.74
N SER A 133 14.68 9.41 -18.35
CA SER A 133 15.27 10.57 -19.04
C SER A 133 15.74 10.23 -20.46
N CYS A 134 16.10 8.96 -20.72
CA CYS A 134 16.41 8.44 -22.07
C CYS A 134 15.16 8.09 -22.90
N GLY A 135 13.94 8.43 -22.45
CA GLY A 135 12.69 8.13 -23.18
C GLY A 135 12.19 6.68 -23.01
N LEU A 136 12.81 5.89 -22.14
CA LEU A 136 12.47 4.47 -21.92
C LEU A 136 11.44 4.25 -20.80
N GLY A 137 10.86 5.32 -20.25
CA GLY A 137 9.95 5.27 -19.11
C GLY A 137 8.76 4.31 -19.29
N ARG A 138 8.25 4.13 -20.50
CA ARG A 138 7.14 3.20 -20.84
C ARG A 138 7.57 1.75 -21.03
N LYS A 139 8.88 1.45 -21.10
CA LYS A 139 9.37 0.07 -21.23
C LYS A 139 9.19 -0.69 -19.91
N ARG A 140 8.87 -2.00 -20.02
CA ARG A 140 8.62 -2.87 -18.88
C ARG A 140 9.92 -3.20 -18.11
N ALA A 141 9.89 -3.04 -16.79
CA ALA A 141 11.01 -3.36 -15.88
C ALA A 141 11.01 -4.84 -15.46
N ALA A 142 10.79 -5.76 -16.41
CA ALA A 142 10.52 -7.17 -16.13
C ALA A 142 11.64 -7.87 -15.36
N ILE A 143 12.90 -7.57 -15.66
CA ILE A 143 14.06 -8.23 -15.02
C ILE A 143 14.04 -7.98 -13.51
N ILE A 144 13.83 -6.73 -13.10
CA ILE A 144 13.83 -6.32 -11.69
C ILE A 144 12.63 -6.95 -10.97
N GLN A 145 11.43 -6.78 -11.52
CA GLN A 145 10.19 -7.26 -10.88
C GLN A 145 10.15 -8.77 -10.78
N ASN A 146 10.53 -9.49 -11.83
CA ASN A 146 10.56 -10.95 -11.83
C ASN A 146 11.60 -11.50 -10.85
N HIS A 147 12.77 -10.85 -10.72
CA HIS A 147 13.78 -11.25 -9.74
C HIS A 147 13.24 -11.11 -8.31
N THR A 148 12.65 -9.96 -7.97
CA THR A 148 12.07 -9.72 -6.65
C THR A 148 10.92 -10.69 -6.35
N SER A 149 10.02 -10.90 -7.30
CA SER A 149 8.91 -11.84 -7.17
C SER A 149 9.38 -13.27 -6.93
N ARG A 150 10.44 -13.71 -7.64
CA ARG A 150 11.05 -15.04 -7.42
C ARG A 150 11.67 -15.17 -6.03
N MET A 151 12.35 -14.13 -5.55
CA MET A 151 12.92 -14.12 -4.20
C MET A 151 11.82 -14.30 -3.13
N TYR A 152 10.76 -13.51 -3.21
CA TYR A 152 9.64 -13.61 -2.27
C TYR A 152 8.91 -14.96 -2.37
N ASN A 153 8.81 -15.54 -3.57
CA ASN A 153 8.12 -16.80 -3.77
C ASN A 153 8.97 -18.02 -3.38
N ARG A 154 10.27 -17.87 -3.15
CA ARG A 154 11.18 -18.98 -2.86
C ARG A 154 10.72 -19.90 -1.72
N PRO A 155 10.25 -19.38 -0.55
CA PRO A 155 9.76 -20.23 0.53
C PRO A 155 8.49 -21.02 0.16
N PHE A 156 7.73 -20.56 -0.84
CA PHE A 156 6.43 -21.09 -1.25
C PHE A 156 6.44 -21.66 -2.68
N ALA A 157 7.62 -21.99 -3.21
CA ALA A 157 7.76 -22.38 -4.62
C ALA A 157 6.94 -23.64 -5.00
N SER A 158 6.73 -24.56 -4.06
CA SER A 158 5.91 -25.76 -4.24
C SER A 158 4.41 -25.47 -4.39
N GLU A 159 3.95 -24.30 -3.97
CA GLU A 159 2.54 -23.91 -4.02
C GLU A 159 2.16 -23.11 -5.30
N GLY A 160 3.13 -22.89 -6.18
CA GLY A 160 2.92 -22.22 -7.47
C GLY A 160 3.36 -20.76 -7.51
N HIS A 161 2.95 -20.08 -8.60
CA HIS A 161 3.34 -18.71 -8.87
C HIS A 161 2.66 -17.74 -7.91
N GLN A 162 3.40 -16.74 -7.40
CA GLN A 162 2.92 -15.71 -6.48
C GLN A 162 2.29 -16.25 -5.17
N ALA A 163 2.64 -17.45 -4.75
CA ALA A 163 2.14 -18.03 -3.51
C ALA A 163 2.52 -17.18 -2.27
N TRP A 164 3.58 -16.38 -2.36
CA TRP A 164 4.00 -15.44 -1.33
C TRP A 164 2.97 -14.36 -0.99
N THR A 165 2.01 -14.09 -1.89
CA THR A 165 1.04 -13.00 -1.68
C THR A 165 -0.08 -13.39 -0.71
N CYS A 166 -0.57 -14.63 -0.79
CA CYS A 166 -1.69 -15.10 0.02
C CYS A 166 -1.62 -16.63 0.17
N SER A 167 -1.95 -17.16 1.33
CA SER A 167 -2.01 -18.60 1.58
C SER A 167 -3.21 -19.26 0.90
N ASP A 168 -4.32 -18.52 0.70
CA ASP A 168 -5.53 -19.01 0.06
C ASP A 168 -5.35 -19.16 -1.47
N PRO A 169 -5.34 -20.41 -2.02
CA PRO A 169 -5.20 -20.64 -3.46
C PRO A 169 -6.41 -20.14 -4.26
N ALA A 170 -7.62 -20.05 -3.67
CA ALA A 170 -8.79 -19.54 -4.34
C ALA A 170 -8.66 -18.03 -4.58
N VAL A 171 -8.16 -17.30 -3.60
CA VAL A 171 -7.85 -15.86 -3.72
C VAL A 171 -6.79 -15.63 -4.79
N ARG A 172 -5.67 -16.39 -4.77
CA ARG A 172 -4.63 -16.29 -5.80
C ARG A 172 -5.17 -16.54 -7.20
N LYS A 173 -6.01 -17.58 -7.37
CA LYS A 173 -6.63 -17.92 -8.65
C LYS A 173 -7.56 -16.82 -9.18
N SER A 174 -8.38 -16.22 -8.31
CA SER A 174 -9.30 -15.16 -8.69
C SER A 174 -8.57 -13.92 -9.23
N PHE A 175 -7.40 -13.60 -8.66
CA PHE A 175 -6.60 -12.46 -9.09
C PHE A 175 -5.74 -12.76 -10.33
N ALA A 176 -5.25 -13.99 -10.47
CA ALA A 176 -4.40 -14.39 -11.59
C ALA A 176 -5.12 -14.27 -12.96
N GLY A 177 -6.43 -14.46 -12.99
CA GLY A 177 -7.24 -14.37 -14.21
C GLY A 177 -7.57 -12.93 -14.65
N ASN A 178 -7.26 -11.92 -13.87
CA ASN A 178 -7.57 -10.54 -14.22
C ASN A 178 -6.35 -9.87 -14.87
N PRO A 179 -6.43 -9.43 -16.15
CA PRO A 179 -5.31 -8.79 -16.85
C PRO A 179 -4.87 -7.46 -16.21
N ARG A 180 -5.74 -6.83 -15.42
CA ARG A 180 -5.44 -5.60 -14.66
C ARG A 180 -4.74 -5.87 -13.33
N HIS A 181 -4.46 -7.13 -13.03
CA HIS A 181 -3.64 -7.56 -11.90
C HIS A 181 -2.38 -8.26 -12.41
N ASN A 182 -1.33 -8.29 -11.59
CA ASN A 182 -0.10 -9.05 -11.88
C ASN A 182 0.65 -8.65 -13.17
N PHE A 183 0.45 -7.42 -13.65
CA PHE A 183 1.20 -6.91 -14.78
C PHE A 183 2.64 -6.52 -14.38
N ILE A 184 3.49 -6.28 -15.36
CA ILE A 184 4.85 -5.78 -15.13
C ILE A 184 4.83 -4.26 -15.14
N MET A 185 5.36 -3.64 -14.07
CA MET A 185 5.56 -2.19 -13.99
C MET A 185 6.50 -1.72 -15.11
N THR A 186 6.29 -0.49 -15.57
CA THR A 186 7.25 0.18 -16.45
C THR A 186 8.44 0.74 -15.64
N PHE A 187 9.48 1.26 -16.30
CA PHE A 187 10.54 1.96 -15.57
C PHE A 187 10.03 3.21 -14.84
N ASP A 188 9.03 3.92 -15.39
CA ASP A 188 8.38 5.04 -14.72
C ASP A 188 7.61 4.58 -13.47
N GLY A 189 6.89 3.46 -13.58
CA GLY A 189 6.22 2.85 -12.42
C GLY A 189 7.19 2.33 -11.36
N SER A 190 8.30 1.71 -11.78
CA SER A 190 9.36 1.25 -10.87
C SER A 190 10.04 2.42 -10.16
N LYS A 191 10.28 3.54 -10.87
CA LYS A 191 10.77 4.79 -10.29
C LYS A 191 9.82 5.29 -9.21
N ALA A 192 8.51 5.35 -9.48
CA ALA A 192 7.51 5.79 -8.51
C ALA A 192 7.47 4.88 -7.27
N LEU A 193 7.47 3.55 -7.45
CA LEU A 193 7.51 2.58 -6.35
C LEU A 193 8.74 2.77 -5.46
N LEU A 194 9.92 2.88 -6.07
CA LEU A 194 11.18 3.07 -5.33
C LEU A 194 11.24 4.44 -4.68
N GLY A 195 10.72 5.49 -5.32
CA GLY A 195 10.55 6.81 -4.74
C GLY A 195 9.67 6.81 -3.50
N LEU A 196 8.53 6.08 -3.52
CA LEU A 196 7.69 5.87 -2.33
C LEU A 196 8.47 5.15 -1.22
N MET A 197 9.28 4.13 -1.54
CA MET A 197 10.10 3.44 -0.55
C MET A 197 11.13 4.39 0.09
N LEU A 198 11.83 5.19 -0.71
CA LEU A 198 12.79 6.16 -0.20
C LEU A 198 12.13 7.20 0.70
N GLN A 199 10.95 7.71 0.31
CA GLN A 199 10.18 8.64 1.13
C GLN A 199 9.68 7.98 2.42
N ALA A 200 9.14 6.76 2.35
CA ALA A 200 8.61 6.05 3.50
C ALA A 200 9.69 5.73 4.55
N TYR A 201 10.94 5.55 4.12
CA TYR A 201 12.07 5.22 4.99
C TYR A 201 13.01 6.40 5.30
N SER A 202 12.64 7.62 4.90
CA SER A 202 13.28 8.84 5.36
C SER A 202 12.52 9.39 6.57
N SER A 203 13.24 9.77 7.64
CA SER A 203 12.65 10.49 8.77
C SER A 203 12.49 12.00 8.51
N GLU A 204 13.07 12.51 7.42
CA GLU A 204 12.96 13.92 7.03
C GLU A 204 11.50 14.30 6.72
N ARG A 205 11.10 15.45 7.27
CA ARG A 205 9.74 15.98 7.15
C ARG A 205 9.77 17.50 7.00
N GLY A 206 8.84 18.01 6.22
CA GLY A 206 8.62 19.45 6.08
C GLY A 206 7.90 20.10 7.28
N ARG A 207 7.40 19.30 8.24
CA ARG A 207 6.60 19.75 9.39
C ARG A 207 6.70 18.79 10.57
N LYS A 208 6.37 19.28 11.77
CA LYS A 208 6.31 18.47 12.99
C LYS A 208 5.27 17.36 12.85
N ALA A 209 5.59 16.15 13.30
CA ALA A 209 4.62 15.05 13.38
C ALA A 209 3.54 15.36 14.42
N ASP A 210 2.33 14.89 14.15
CA ASP A 210 1.27 14.80 15.15
C ASP A 210 1.56 13.58 16.04
N ASP A 211 1.99 13.82 17.27
CA ASP A 211 2.30 12.76 18.25
C ASP A 211 1.06 12.06 18.79
N GLY A 212 -0.12 12.67 18.63
CA GLY A 212 -1.44 12.11 18.94
C GLY A 212 -2.00 11.19 17.87
N LEU A 213 -1.52 11.27 16.63
CA LEU A 213 -2.03 10.44 15.52
C LEU A 213 -1.79 8.95 15.80
N ARG A 214 -2.87 8.16 15.77
CA ARG A 214 -2.80 6.72 15.98
C ARG A 214 -2.40 6.02 14.69
N ILE A 215 -1.44 5.09 14.78
CA ILE A 215 -0.95 4.31 13.65
C ILE A 215 -0.96 2.83 14.01
N LEU A 216 -1.54 2.00 13.14
CA LEU A 216 -1.59 0.56 13.29
C LEU A 216 -0.85 -0.11 12.13
N PHE A 217 0.21 -0.88 12.42
CA PHE A 217 0.84 -1.79 11.47
C PHE A 217 0.24 -3.18 11.60
N LEU A 218 -0.12 -3.78 10.47
CA LEU A 218 -0.65 -5.14 10.35
C LEU A 218 0.18 -5.93 9.33
N SER A 219 0.67 -7.10 9.70
CA SER A 219 1.49 -7.92 8.81
C SER A 219 1.24 -9.41 9.03
N GLY A 220 1.36 -10.21 7.98
CA GLY A 220 1.44 -11.65 8.13
C GLY A 220 2.83 -12.05 8.63
N GLU A 221 2.91 -13.06 9.50
CA GLU A 221 4.18 -13.61 10.00
C GLU A 221 5.02 -14.18 8.85
N ASP A 222 4.35 -14.79 7.86
CA ASP A 222 4.97 -15.43 6.70
C ASP A 222 5.10 -14.46 5.51
N ASP A 223 4.95 -13.14 5.70
CA ASP A 223 5.11 -12.16 4.63
C ASP A 223 6.60 -11.90 4.30
N PRO A 224 7.13 -12.42 3.17
CA PRO A 224 8.52 -12.20 2.80
C PRO A 224 8.81 -10.75 2.39
N CYS A 225 7.78 -9.99 1.97
CA CYS A 225 7.90 -8.59 1.57
C CYS A 225 8.21 -7.68 2.76
N MET A 226 7.74 -8.05 3.95
CA MET A 226 7.99 -7.33 5.20
C MET A 226 9.49 -7.26 5.56
N GLY A 227 10.30 -8.23 5.07
CA GLY A 227 11.72 -8.34 5.43
C GLY A 227 11.92 -8.94 6.84
N GLY A 228 10.97 -9.77 7.28
CA GLY A 228 10.94 -10.36 8.62
C GLY A 228 10.67 -9.34 9.73
N ALA A 229 10.78 -9.76 10.97
CA ALA A 229 10.57 -8.87 12.13
C ALA A 229 11.47 -7.62 12.08
N ALA A 230 12.75 -7.79 11.73
CA ALA A 230 13.69 -6.67 11.63
C ALA A 230 13.29 -5.62 10.59
N GLY A 231 12.67 -6.03 9.47
CA GLY A 231 12.17 -5.09 8.45
C GLY A 231 10.99 -4.28 8.95
N LEU A 232 10.07 -4.91 9.68
CA LEU A 232 8.93 -4.23 10.31
C LEU A 232 9.39 -3.31 11.44
N ASP A 233 10.30 -3.76 12.31
CA ASP A 233 10.89 -2.94 13.38
C ASP A 233 11.54 -1.68 12.82
N LYS A 234 12.26 -1.80 11.70
CA LYS A 234 12.85 -0.65 11.00
C LYS A 234 11.76 0.30 10.48
N ALA A 235 10.67 -0.21 9.92
CA ALA A 235 9.57 0.63 9.47
C ALA A 235 8.93 1.42 10.61
N VAL A 236 8.73 0.78 11.76
CA VAL A 236 8.20 1.39 12.99
C VAL A 236 9.20 2.41 13.55
N ALA A 237 10.48 2.06 13.62
CA ALA A 237 11.54 2.95 14.11
C ALA A 237 11.60 4.28 13.32
N VAL A 238 11.54 4.22 11.98
CA VAL A 238 11.51 5.43 11.14
C VAL A 238 10.27 6.30 11.43
N MET A 239 9.12 5.70 11.74
CA MET A 239 7.94 6.48 12.14
C MET A 239 8.14 7.14 13.51
N HIS A 240 8.77 6.45 14.47
CA HIS A 240 9.16 7.05 15.76
C HIS A 240 10.17 8.17 15.60
N GLU A 241 11.21 7.99 14.79
CA GLU A 241 12.19 9.02 14.44
C GLU A 241 11.52 10.24 13.78
N SER A 242 10.49 9.99 12.98
CA SER A 242 9.67 11.05 12.39
C SER A 242 8.80 11.81 13.42
N GLY A 243 8.71 11.33 14.67
CA GLY A 243 8.00 11.98 15.77
C GLY A 243 6.63 11.40 16.12
N TYR A 244 6.16 10.36 15.44
CA TYR A 244 4.92 9.66 15.81
C TYR A 244 5.13 8.81 17.08
N ARG A 245 4.18 8.85 18.02
CA ARG A 245 4.31 8.19 19.34
C ARG A 245 3.31 7.07 19.56
N ARG A 246 2.13 7.12 18.94
CA ARG A 246 1.03 6.18 19.17
C ARG A 246 0.97 5.13 18.06
N ILE A 247 1.98 4.22 18.06
CA ILE A 247 2.13 3.16 17.06
C ILE A 247 1.85 1.82 17.73
N SER A 248 0.95 1.05 17.13
CA SER A 248 0.64 -0.34 17.48
C SER A 248 1.02 -1.27 16.34
N VAL A 249 1.42 -2.50 16.66
CA VAL A 249 1.80 -3.53 15.69
C VAL A 249 1.05 -4.81 16.00
N LYS A 250 0.46 -5.44 14.97
CA LYS A 250 -0.11 -6.79 15.05
C LYS A 250 0.46 -7.66 13.95
N ILE A 251 0.94 -8.83 14.30
CA ILE A 251 1.46 -9.85 13.38
C ILE A 251 0.52 -11.06 13.46
N TYR A 252 0.10 -11.57 12.31
CA TYR A 252 -0.85 -12.66 12.21
C TYR A 252 -0.15 -13.96 11.82
N PRO A 253 -0.14 -14.97 12.70
CA PRO A 253 0.45 -16.28 12.40
C PRO A 253 -0.16 -16.91 11.15
N ALA A 254 0.69 -17.57 10.34
CA ALA A 254 0.33 -18.26 9.10
C ALA A 254 -0.35 -17.40 8.02
N MET A 255 -0.28 -16.08 8.13
CA MET A 255 -0.70 -15.15 7.07
C MET A 255 0.51 -14.65 6.29
N ARG A 256 0.32 -14.39 5.00
CA ARG A 256 1.31 -13.82 4.08
C ARG A 256 1.04 -12.34 3.83
N HIS A 257 1.40 -11.85 2.66
CA HIS A 257 1.40 -10.43 2.33
C HIS A 257 0.01 -9.76 2.34
N GLU A 258 -1.01 -10.45 1.85
CA GLU A 258 -2.35 -9.89 1.69
C GLU A 258 -3.27 -10.20 2.88
N VAL A 259 -2.89 -9.73 4.07
CA VAL A 259 -3.61 -10.01 5.33
C VAL A 259 -5.11 -9.72 5.27
N LEU A 260 -5.56 -8.80 4.41
CA LEU A 260 -6.98 -8.47 4.21
C LEU A 260 -7.74 -9.53 3.39
N ASN A 261 -7.03 -10.45 2.72
CA ASN A 261 -7.59 -11.48 1.84
C ASN A 261 -7.24 -12.90 2.28
N GLU A 262 -6.50 -13.05 3.37
CA GLU A 262 -6.01 -14.33 3.90
C GLU A 262 -7.10 -15.21 4.48
N ILE A 263 -6.80 -16.49 4.68
CA ILE A 263 -7.63 -17.40 5.47
C ILE A 263 -7.72 -16.85 6.90
N GLY A 264 -8.94 -16.65 7.41
CA GLY A 264 -9.17 -16.05 8.73
C GLY A 264 -9.00 -14.53 8.76
N LYS A 265 -9.10 -13.86 7.62
CA LYS A 265 -9.05 -12.39 7.46
C LYS A 265 -10.03 -11.62 8.34
N GLU A 266 -11.12 -12.24 8.77
CA GLU A 266 -12.13 -11.62 9.63
C GLU A 266 -11.56 -11.15 10.96
N ARG A 267 -10.50 -11.80 11.47
CA ARG A 267 -9.77 -11.32 12.67
C ARG A 267 -9.01 -10.03 12.39
N VAL A 268 -8.41 -9.91 11.20
CA VAL A 268 -7.73 -8.68 10.76
C VAL A 268 -8.74 -7.54 10.61
N TRP A 269 -9.88 -7.82 10.00
CA TRP A 269 -10.94 -6.85 9.78
C TRP A 269 -11.51 -6.32 11.10
N ARG A 270 -11.74 -7.20 12.09
CA ARG A 270 -12.17 -6.81 13.45
C ARG A 270 -11.11 -5.94 14.15
N ASP A 271 -9.84 -6.32 14.07
CA ASP A 271 -8.76 -5.53 14.66
C ASP A 271 -8.66 -4.12 14.06
N ILE A 272 -8.97 -3.97 12.77
CA ILE A 272 -9.07 -2.65 12.12
C ILE A 272 -10.30 -1.89 12.64
N ALA A 273 -11.45 -2.54 12.73
CA ALA A 273 -12.67 -1.94 13.26
C ALA A 273 -12.48 -1.46 14.71
N ASP A 274 -11.90 -2.30 15.57
CA ASP A 274 -11.57 -1.95 16.97
C ASP A 274 -10.59 -0.75 17.02
N PHE A 275 -9.58 -0.71 16.14
CA PHE A 275 -8.67 0.42 16.06
C PHE A 275 -9.39 1.71 15.65
N MET A 276 -10.40 1.64 14.81
CA MET A 276 -11.24 2.77 14.42
C MET A 276 -12.24 3.18 15.52
N GLY A 277 -12.46 2.33 16.53
CA GLY A 277 -13.39 2.57 17.64
C GLY A 277 -14.84 2.14 17.33
N LEU A 278 -14.98 1.09 16.51
CA LEU A 278 -16.27 0.55 16.05
C LEU A 278 -16.66 -0.69 16.85
#